data_d8dc25696d77a09dfe63428de763b7de
#
_entry.id   d8dc25696d77a09dfe63428de763b7de
#
_cell.length_a   1.000
_cell.length_b   1.000
_cell.length_c   1.000
_cell.angle_alpha   90.00
_cell.angle_beta   90.00
_cell.angle_gamma   90.00
#
_symmetry.space_group_name_H-M   'P 1'
#
loop_
_entity.id
_entity.type
_entity.pdbx_description
1 polymer ?
#
loop_
_entity_poly.entity_id
_entity_poly.type
_entity_poly.pdbx_seq_one_letter_code
_entity_poly.pdbx_strand_id
1 'polypeptide(L)'
;MNKTKKTLTVQDHGIGMTAEEVDKYINQIAFSGVTDFLDKYKDNANAIIGHFGLGFYSSFMVSDRVDIITRSYKDGSKALKWTCDGSPEFEISDAERDSRGSDIVLHISEDCKEFLEKAEIEKLLNKYCKFMAVPVAFGKKQEWSSEKKEMVDTEEDNLINSVEPLWTKTPSSLKDEDYKSFYQTLYPMQDEPLFWIHLNVDFPFHLTGILYFPRVQNNLDLQRNKIQLYCNQVFVTDQVEGIVPDFLTLLHGVIDSPDIPLNVSRSYLQSDANVKKIS
;
A
#
# COMPACT_ATOMS: atom_id res chain seq x y z
N MET A 1 6.11 15.49 6.15
CA MET A 1 7.44 15.71 5.50
C MET A 1 7.97 17.09 5.88
N ASN A 2 9.25 17.18 6.27
CA ASN A 2 9.91 18.43 6.66
C ASN A 2 11.28 18.53 5.97
N LYS A 3 11.38 19.40 4.96
CA LYS A 3 12.61 19.58 4.18
C LYS A 3 13.77 20.17 5.02
N THR A 4 13.47 21.07 5.97
CA THR A 4 14.51 21.70 6.82
C THR A 4 15.14 20.69 7.77
N LYS A 5 14.33 19.83 8.37
CA LYS A 5 14.80 18.76 9.28
C LYS A 5 15.23 17.50 8.52
N LYS A 6 15.04 17.45 7.19
CA LYS A 6 15.26 16.29 6.32
C LYS A 6 14.50 15.05 6.82
N THR A 7 13.24 15.21 7.25
CA THR A 7 12.46 14.10 7.79
C THR A 7 11.21 13.81 6.98
N LEU A 8 10.92 12.53 6.81
CA LEU A 8 9.63 11.99 6.37
C LEU A 8 8.99 11.27 7.56
N THR A 9 7.76 11.63 7.90
CA THR A 9 7.03 11.01 9.01
C THR A 9 5.83 10.25 8.48
N VAL A 10 5.71 8.98 8.87
CA VAL A 10 4.52 8.14 8.68
C VAL A 10 3.83 8.03 10.03
N GLN A 11 2.58 8.46 10.10
CA GLN A 11 1.79 8.51 11.33
C GLN A 11 0.59 7.60 11.25
N ASP A 12 0.31 6.85 12.30
CA ASP A 12 -0.89 6.07 12.48
C ASP A 12 -1.60 6.38 13.82
N HIS A 13 -2.88 6.02 13.87
CA HIS A 13 -3.72 6.07 15.07
C HIS A 13 -4.14 4.66 15.50
N GLY A 14 -3.29 3.69 15.25
CA GLY A 14 -3.47 2.29 15.59
C GLY A 14 -3.41 2.03 17.10
N ILE A 15 -3.09 0.79 17.46
CA ILE A 15 -3.02 0.38 18.87
C ILE A 15 -1.78 0.92 19.60
N GLY A 16 -0.77 1.38 18.86
CA GLY A 16 0.52 1.76 19.44
C GLY A 16 1.22 0.59 20.13
N MET A 17 2.35 0.89 20.80
CA MET A 17 3.18 -0.12 21.46
C MET A 17 3.61 0.33 22.85
N THR A 18 3.74 -0.64 23.78
CA THR A 18 4.47 -0.47 25.05
C THR A 18 5.98 -0.69 24.84
N ALA A 19 6.81 -0.43 25.83
CA ALA A 19 8.25 -0.67 25.76
C ALA A 19 8.56 -2.16 25.50
N GLU A 20 7.83 -3.06 26.16
CA GLU A 20 7.99 -4.51 25.96
C GLU A 20 7.54 -4.94 24.54
N GLU A 21 6.52 -4.30 23.99
CA GLU A 21 6.05 -4.56 22.63
C GLU A 21 7.04 -4.03 21.59
N VAL A 22 7.68 -2.89 21.83
CA VAL A 22 8.77 -2.39 20.99
C VAL A 22 9.95 -3.35 21.02
N ASP A 23 10.35 -3.83 22.18
CA ASP A 23 11.43 -4.81 22.30
C ASP A 23 11.10 -6.11 21.56
N LYS A 24 9.86 -6.58 21.67
CA LYS A 24 9.41 -7.82 21.04
C LYS A 24 9.26 -7.70 19.51
N TYR A 25 8.68 -6.60 19.01
CA TYR A 25 8.24 -6.50 17.59
C TYR A 25 9.16 -5.63 16.73
N ILE A 26 9.98 -4.77 17.35
CA ILE A 26 10.88 -3.89 16.61
C ILE A 26 12.33 -4.35 16.76
N ASN A 27 12.78 -4.77 17.96
CA ASN A 27 14.17 -5.16 18.17
C ASN A 27 14.47 -6.61 17.73
N GLN A 28 13.43 -7.46 17.59
CA GLN A 28 13.62 -8.84 17.14
C GLN A 28 13.34 -8.94 15.63
N ILE A 29 14.41 -9.12 14.86
CA ILE A 29 14.33 -9.25 13.39
C ILE A 29 13.47 -10.47 13.01
N ALA A 30 12.61 -10.28 12.01
CA ALA A 30 11.68 -11.29 11.50
C ALA A 30 10.66 -11.80 12.53
N PHE A 31 10.48 -11.13 13.65
CA PHE A 31 9.40 -11.42 14.57
C PHE A 31 8.15 -10.63 14.17
N SER A 32 7.07 -11.33 13.88
CA SER A 32 5.80 -10.72 13.49
C SER A 32 4.72 -11.04 14.53
N GLY A 33 3.96 -10.03 14.94
CA GLY A 33 2.77 -10.21 15.77
C GLY A 33 1.58 -10.86 15.04
N VAL A 34 1.76 -11.26 13.77
CA VAL A 34 0.71 -11.87 12.94
C VAL A 34 0.17 -13.14 13.57
N THR A 35 1.03 -14.02 14.13
CA THR A 35 0.60 -15.25 14.78
C THR A 35 -0.29 -14.96 15.99
N ASP A 36 0.14 -14.05 16.86
CA ASP A 36 -0.62 -13.63 18.04
C ASP A 36 -1.96 -12.96 17.64
N PHE A 37 -1.96 -12.25 16.51
CA PHE A 37 -3.15 -11.61 15.95
C PHE A 37 -4.12 -12.63 15.33
N LEU A 38 -3.62 -13.58 14.54
CA LEU A 38 -4.42 -14.64 13.92
C LEU A 38 -5.07 -15.56 14.95
N ASP A 39 -4.37 -15.87 16.03
CA ASP A 39 -4.93 -16.65 17.13
C ASP A 39 -6.11 -15.94 17.82
N LYS A 40 -6.05 -14.62 17.86
CA LYS A 40 -7.05 -13.77 18.52
C LYS A 40 -8.21 -13.38 17.61
N TYR A 41 -7.97 -13.28 16.29
CA TYR A 41 -8.91 -12.75 15.29
C TYR A 41 -8.96 -13.64 14.04
N LYS A 42 -9.27 -14.92 14.21
CA LYS A 42 -9.26 -15.95 13.13
C LYS A 42 -10.10 -15.58 11.90
N ASP A 43 -11.19 -14.85 12.11
CA ASP A 43 -12.10 -14.44 11.03
C ASP A 43 -11.56 -13.26 10.18
N ASN A 44 -10.47 -12.61 10.61
CA ASN A 44 -9.88 -11.45 9.93
C ASN A 44 -8.47 -11.73 9.37
N ALA A 45 -8.12 -12.98 9.16
CA ALA A 45 -6.81 -13.37 8.64
C ALA A 45 -6.45 -12.68 7.31
N ASN A 46 -7.43 -12.47 6.45
CA ASN A 46 -7.25 -11.82 5.15
C ASN A 46 -7.00 -10.30 5.23
N ALA A 47 -7.23 -9.69 6.39
CA ALA A 47 -6.98 -8.25 6.58
C ALA A 47 -5.51 -7.92 6.87
N ILE A 48 -4.66 -8.95 7.07
CA ILE A 48 -3.26 -8.75 7.44
C ILE A 48 -2.43 -8.50 6.18
N ILE A 49 -1.80 -7.32 6.12
CA ILE A 49 -0.90 -6.95 5.03
C ILE A 49 0.52 -7.46 5.27
N GLY A 50 1.00 -7.42 6.52
CA GLY A 50 2.38 -7.77 6.89
C GLY A 50 2.51 -9.19 7.43
N HIS A 51 3.36 -10.04 6.82
CA HIS A 51 3.56 -11.42 7.25
C HIS A 51 4.96 -11.73 7.79
N PHE A 52 5.97 -10.95 7.38
CA PHE A 52 7.37 -11.34 7.58
C PHE A 52 8.09 -10.62 8.73
N GLY A 53 7.50 -9.55 9.30
CA GLY A 53 8.15 -8.75 10.34
C GLY A 53 9.42 -8.00 9.86
N LEU A 54 9.60 -7.85 8.55
CA LEU A 54 10.81 -7.25 7.95
C LEU A 54 10.58 -5.89 7.29
N GLY A 55 9.33 -5.53 7.02
CA GLY A 55 8.99 -4.31 6.28
C GLY A 55 9.51 -3.02 6.93
N PHE A 56 9.50 -2.96 8.25
CA PHE A 56 10.01 -1.81 9.01
C PHE A 56 11.49 -1.54 8.72
N TYR A 57 12.31 -2.57 8.62
CA TYR A 57 13.76 -2.42 8.43
C TYR A 57 14.15 -1.81 7.08
N SER A 58 13.25 -1.83 6.09
CA SER A 58 13.47 -1.15 4.81
C SER A 58 13.61 0.37 4.97
N SER A 59 13.13 0.94 6.08
CA SER A 59 13.30 2.36 6.40
C SER A 59 14.77 2.78 6.49
N PHE A 60 15.67 1.87 6.93
CA PHE A 60 17.11 2.13 7.00
C PHE A 60 17.80 2.15 5.62
N MET A 61 17.12 1.72 4.56
CA MET A 61 17.67 1.84 3.20
C MET A 61 17.68 3.28 2.68
N VAL A 62 16.86 4.16 3.28
CA VAL A 62 16.68 5.54 2.84
C VAL A 62 16.96 6.58 3.94
N SER A 63 17.29 6.14 5.15
CA SER A 63 17.49 7.02 6.30
C SER A 63 18.72 6.64 7.12
N ASP A 64 19.42 7.65 7.62
CA ASP A 64 20.56 7.49 8.52
C ASP A 64 20.14 7.19 9.96
N ARG A 65 18.87 7.46 10.28
CA ARG A 65 18.27 7.23 11.59
C ARG A 65 16.76 7.12 11.47
N VAL A 66 16.19 6.30 12.31
CA VAL A 66 14.72 6.14 12.45
C VAL A 66 14.35 6.37 13.91
N ASP A 67 13.35 7.23 14.12
CA ASP A 67 12.71 7.40 15.43
C ASP A 67 11.31 6.82 15.37
N ILE A 68 10.89 6.05 16.37
CA ILE A 68 9.50 5.62 16.56
C ILE A 68 8.99 6.30 17.83
N ILE A 69 7.98 7.15 17.71
CA ILE A 69 7.29 7.75 18.86
C ILE A 69 5.94 7.04 18.95
N THR A 70 5.71 6.29 20.04
CA THR A 70 4.52 5.46 20.15
C THR A 70 3.88 5.54 21.52
N ARG A 71 2.55 5.39 21.55
CA ARG A 71 1.75 5.28 22.76
C ARG A 71 0.73 4.16 22.60
N SER A 72 0.79 3.17 23.48
CA SER A 72 -0.15 2.05 23.47
C SER A 72 -1.56 2.48 23.83
N TYR A 73 -2.57 1.75 23.30
CA TYR A 73 -3.98 1.92 23.65
C TYR A 73 -4.31 1.46 25.09
N LYS A 74 -3.38 0.75 25.73
CA LYS A 74 -3.58 0.23 27.09
C LYS A 74 -3.67 1.37 28.09
N ASP A 75 -4.60 1.27 29.02
CA ASP A 75 -4.80 2.29 30.06
C ASP A 75 -3.54 2.53 30.86
N GLY A 76 -3.25 3.80 31.16
CA GLY A 76 -2.05 4.21 31.87
C GLY A 76 -0.74 4.14 31.08
N SER A 77 -0.79 3.75 29.81
CA SER A 77 0.40 3.70 28.96
C SER A 77 0.99 5.08 28.75
N LYS A 78 2.31 5.21 28.96
CA LYS A 78 3.09 6.40 28.62
C LYS A 78 3.59 6.31 27.18
N ALA A 79 3.76 7.46 26.56
CA ALA A 79 4.42 7.52 25.27
C ALA A 79 5.94 7.30 25.46
N LEU A 80 6.54 6.65 24.48
CA LEU A 80 7.98 6.43 24.43
C LEU A 80 8.52 6.77 23.04
N LYS A 81 9.80 7.04 22.99
CA LYS A 81 10.57 7.20 21.76
C LYS A 81 11.65 6.12 21.70
N TRP A 82 11.64 5.36 20.65
CA TRP A 82 12.72 4.46 20.25
C TRP A 82 13.52 5.10 19.12
N THR A 83 14.83 4.99 19.16
CA THR A 83 15.75 5.56 18.17
C THR A 83 16.82 4.56 17.79
N CYS A 84 17.10 4.42 16.49
CA CYS A 84 18.17 3.58 15.98
C CYS A 84 18.72 4.15 14.67
N ASP A 85 20.01 3.96 14.44
CA ASP A 85 20.74 4.35 13.23
C ASP A 85 20.99 3.17 12.25
N GLY A 86 20.37 2.03 12.51
CA GLY A 86 20.55 0.80 11.73
C GLY A 86 21.65 -0.11 12.29
N SER A 87 22.39 0.32 13.31
CA SER A 87 23.30 -0.54 14.09
C SER A 87 22.50 -1.48 15.00
N PRO A 88 23.14 -2.48 15.63
CA PRO A 88 22.49 -3.31 16.65
C PRO A 88 22.09 -2.56 17.93
N GLU A 89 22.55 -1.33 18.09
CA GLU A 89 22.27 -0.51 19.26
C GLU A 89 21.03 0.36 19.02
N PHE A 90 20.21 0.51 20.06
CA PHE A 90 19.02 1.35 20.04
C PHE A 90 18.89 2.09 21.38
N GLU A 91 18.10 3.16 21.38
CA GLU A 91 17.85 3.98 22.56
C GLU A 91 16.34 4.10 22.79
N ILE A 92 15.89 3.94 24.04
CA ILE A 92 14.51 4.19 24.43
C ILE A 92 14.49 5.32 25.46
N SER A 93 13.64 6.32 25.21
CA SER A 93 13.45 7.47 26.10
C SER A 93 11.96 7.80 26.25
N ASP A 94 11.64 8.58 27.28
CA ASP A 94 10.30 9.13 27.46
C ASP A 94 9.97 10.08 26.30
N ALA A 95 8.71 10.09 25.88
CA ALA A 95 8.19 10.99 24.86
C ALA A 95 6.80 11.52 25.22
N GLU A 96 6.35 12.55 24.49
CA GLU A 96 5.00 13.08 24.59
C GLU A 96 4.21 12.71 23.33
N ARG A 97 3.06 12.12 23.51
CA ARG A 97 2.07 11.84 22.48
C ARG A 97 0.69 11.77 23.12
N ASP A 98 -0.22 12.62 22.67
CA ASP A 98 -1.55 12.77 23.31
C ASP A 98 -2.47 11.59 23.03
N SER A 99 -2.37 10.96 21.88
CA SER A 99 -3.24 9.87 21.44
C SER A 99 -2.45 8.57 21.21
N ARG A 100 -3.15 7.44 21.23
CA ARG A 100 -2.62 6.14 20.84
C ARG A 100 -2.12 6.15 19.38
N GLY A 101 -1.24 5.22 19.04
CA GLY A 101 -0.69 5.02 17.69
C GLY A 101 0.81 5.26 17.64
N SER A 102 1.36 5.39 16.43
CA SER A 102 2.80 5.54 16.24
C SER A 102 3.14 6.58 15.17
N ASP A 103 4.22 7.31 15.42
CA ASP A 103 4.87 8.20 14.44
C ASP A 103 6.23 7.60 14.13
N ILE A 104 6.44 7.19 12.88
CA ILE A 104 7.72 6.69 12.39
C ILE A 104 8.40 7.83 11.63
N VAL A 105 9.47 8.36 12.19
CA VAL A 105 10.22 9.51 11.66
C VAL A 105 11.50 9.01 11.02
N LEU A 106 11.57 9.10 9.70
CA LEU A 106 12.72 8.75 8.88
C LEU A 106 13.59 10.01 8.73
N HIS A 107 14.83 9.97 9.21
CA HIS A 107 15.83 11.00 8.94
C HIS A 107 16.52 10.66 7.63
N ILE A 108 16.04 11.24 6.54
CA ILE A 108 16.42 10.88 5.18
C ILE A 108 17.91 11.18 4.95
N SER A 109 18.62 10.17 4.47
CA SER A 109 20.03 10.23 4.14
C SER A 109 20.33 11.20 2.99
N GLU A 110 21.56 11.65 2.90
CA GLU A 110 22.00 12.62 1.88
C GLU A 110 21.84 12.06 0.46
N ASP A 111 22.04 10.75 0.29
CA ASP A 111 21.96 10.06 -0.99
C ASP A 111 20.51 9.77 -1.45
N CYS A 112 19.52 9.97 -0.55
CA CYS A 112 18.11 9.67 -0.77
C CYS A 112 17.20 10.92 -0.70
N LYS A 113 17.74 12.10 -1.01
CA LYS A 113 17.02 13.39 -0.91
C LYS A 113 15.76 13.47 -1.77
N GLU A 114 15.66 12.68 -2.82
CA GLU A 114 14.47 12.60 -3.66
C GLU A 114 13.22 12.29 -2.85
N PHE A 115 13.32 11.54 -1.76
CA PHE A 115 12.19 11.24 -0.87
C PHE A 115 11.77 12.42 0.03
N LEU A 116 12.45 13.58 -0.08
CA LEU A 116 12.01 14.85 0.49
C LEU A 116 11.24 15.70 -0.55
N GLU A 117 11.04 15.19 -1.76
CA GLU A 117 10.23 15.87 -2.77
C GLU A 117 8.78 15.35 -2.74
N LYS A 118 7.83 16.31 -2.61
CA LYS A 118 6.40 15.98 -2.51
C LYS A 118 5.93 15.13 -3.71
N ALA A 119 6.34 15.51 -4.91
CA ALA A 119 5.95 14.82 -6.14
C ALA A 119 6.43 13.36 -6.19
N GLU A 120 7.64 13.06 -5.65
CA GLU A 120 8.14 11.69 -5.63
C GLU A 120 7.37 10.83 -4.62
N ILE A 121 7.06 11.36 -3.43
CA ILE A 121 6.23 10.65 -2.44
C ILE A 121 4.80 10.43 -2.99
N GLU A 122 4.19 11.43 -3.61
CA GLU A 122 2.86 11.29 -4.24
C GLU A 122 2.85 10.22 -5.34
N LYS A 123 3.88 10.17 -6.17
CA LYS A 123 4.05 9.15 -7.21
C LYS A 123 4.14 7.74 -6.61
N LEU A 124 4.93 7.56 -5.55
CA LEU A 124 5.08 6.28 -4.85
C LEU A 124 3.76 5.87 -4.17
N LEU A 125 3.10 6.77 -3.46
CA LEU A 125 1.82 6.49 -2.82
C LEU A 125 0.74 6.13 -3.85
N ASN A 126 0.65 6.85 -4.97
CA ASN A 126 -0.28 6.54 -6.05
C ASN A 126 0.02 5.19 -6.72
N LYS A 127 1.29 4.78 -6.79
CA LYS A 127 1.65 3.48 -7.37
C LYS A 127 1.34 2.33 -6.43
N TYR A 128 1.76 2.42 -5.17
CA TYR A 128 1.76 1.29 -4.25
C TYR A 128 0.57 1.26 -3.29
N CYS A 129 -0.04 2.41 -3.00
CA CYS A 129 -1.08 2.52 -1.98
C CYS A 129 -2.47 2.81 -2.56
N LYS A 130 -2.60 3.02 -3.88
CA LYS A 130 -3.82 3.51 -4.56
C LYS A 130 -5.12 2.84 -4.12
N PHE A 131 -5.07 1.56 -3.77
CA PHE A 131 -6.24 0.76 -3.40
C PHE A 131 -6.13 0.08 -2.04
N MET A 132 -5.17 0.50 -1.21
CA MET A 132 -5.06 -0.04 0.15
C MET A 132 -6.36 0.13 0.93
N ALA A 133 -6.71 -0.88 1.72
CA ALA A 133 -7.92 -0.90 2.54
C ALA A 133 -7.89 0.10 3.72
N VAL A 134 -6.73 0.71 4.01
CA VAL A 134 -6.57 1.73 5.05
C VAL A 134 -6.43 3.10 4.40
N PRO A 135 -7.18 4.14 4.84
CA PRO A 135 -7.05 5.48 4.29
C PRO A 135 -5.64 6.03 4.46
N VAL A 136 -5.05 6.52 3.39
CA VAL A 136 -3.73 7.16 3.36
C VAL A 136 -3.89 8.62 2.99
N ALA A 137 -3.55 9.51 3.91
CA ALA A 137 -3.57 10.95 3.69
C ALA A 137 -2.15 11.48 3.43
N PHE A 138 -2.00 12.33 2.43
CA PHE A 138 -0.74 13.03 2.16
C PHE A 138 -0.97 14.48 1.73
N GLY A 139 -0.62 15.41 2.62
CA GLY A 139 -0.88 16.84 2.43
C GLY A 139 -2.35 17.20 2.60
N LYS A 140 -2.69 18.40 2.15
CA LYS A 140 -4.06 18.92 2.16
C LYS A 140 -4.64 18.93 0.74
N LYS A 141 -5.96 18.80 0.65
CA LYS A 141 -6.68 19.07 -0.59
C LYS A 141 -6.41 20.49 -1.06
N GLN A 142 -6.28 20.66 -2.36
CA GLN A 142 -6.09 21.96 -2.96
C GLN A 142 -7.33 22.37 -3.75
N GLU A 143 -7.75 23.61 -3.59
CA GLU A 143 -8.85 24.22 -4.34
C GLU A 143 -8.40 25.52 -4.98
N TRP A 144 -9.01 25.83 -6.14
CA TRP A 144 -8.71 27.08 -6.83
C TRP A 144 -9.33 28.26 -6.10
N SER A 145 -8.49 29.16 -5.59
CA SER A 145 -8.95 30.42 -5.01
C SER A 145 -9.07 31.50 -6.09
N SER A 146 -10.29 31.93 -6.36
CA SER A 146 -10.55 33.05 -7.30
C SER A 146 -9.97 34.38 -6.81
N GLU A 147 -9.84 34.56 -5.51
CA GLU A 147 -9.27 35.78 -4.90
C GLU A 147 -7.75 35.83 -5.08
N LYS A 148 -7.06 34.73 -4.80
CA LYS A 148 -5.59 34.64 -4.90
C LYS A 148 -5.10 34.26 -6.29
N LYS A 149 -6.00 33.76 -7.17
CA LYS A 149 -5.68 33.23 -8.51
C LYS A 149 -4.62 32.11 -8.47
N GLU A 150 -4.67 31.29 -7.44
CA GLU A 150 -3.76 30.14 -7.24
C GLU A 150 -4.48 28.99 -6.53
N MET A 151 -3.88 27.82 -6.58
CA MET A 151 -4.33 26.66 -5.77
C MET A 151 -3.94 26.90 -4.32
N VAL A 152 -4.90 26.80 -3.39
CA VAL A 152 -4.70 26.96 -1.94
C VAL A 152 -5.05 25.69 -1.23
N ASP A 153 -4.31 25.36 -0.19
CA ASP A 153 -4.59 24.24 0.67
C ASP A 153 -5.88 24.50 1.47
N THR A 154 -6.76 23.51 1.50
CA THR A 154 -7.97 23.52 2.35
C THR A 154 -7.64 22.95 3.73
N GLU A 155 -8.64 22.92 4.63
CA GLU A 155 -8.52 22.24 5.93
C GLU A 155 -8.61 20.70 5.81
N GLU A 156 -9.12 20.19 4.67
CA GLU A 156 -9.32 18.76 4.45
C GLU A 156 -8.03 18.05 4.08
N ASP A 157 -7.84 16.83 4.61
CA ASP A 157 -6.74 15.98 4.22
C ASP A 157 -6.92 15.44 2.79
N ASN A 158 -5.82 15.42 2.04
CA ASN A 158 -5.80 14.82 0.72
C ASN A 158 -5.64 13.29 0.84
N LEU A 159 -6.75 12.56 0.66
CA LEU A 159 -6.73 11.10 0.62
C LEU A 159 -6.22 10.62 -0.73
N ILE A 160 -5.15 9.82 -0.71
CA ILE A 160 -4.48 9.32 -1.91
C ILE A 160 -5.21 8.11 -2.50
N ASN A 161 -5.80 7.29 -1.65
CA ASN A 161 -6.31 5.98 -2.03
C ASN A 161 -7.83 5.85 -1.93
N SER A 162 -8.36 4.87 -2.66
CA SER A 162 -9.73 4.39 -2.54
C SER A 162 -9.72 3.10 -1.71
N VAL A 163 -10.32 3.13 -0.53
CA VAL A 163 -10.35 1.99 0.40
C VAL A 163 -11.30 0.87 -0.04
N GLU A 164 -12.26 1.19 -0.89
CA GLU A 164 -13.24 0.26 -1.47
C GLU A 164 -13.14 0.29 -3.00
N PRO A 165 -12.12 -0.35 -3.59
CA PRO A 165 -11.97 -0.37 -5.03
C PRO A 165 -13.11 -1.15 -5.71
N LEU A 166 -13.35 -0.85 -6.98
CA LEU A 166 -14.53 -1.35 -7.69
C LEU A 166 -14.65 -2.88 -7.69
N TRP A 167 -13.55 -3.59 -7.77
CA TRP A 167 -13.54 -5.06 -7.81
C TRP A 167 -13.93 -5.75 -6.50
N THR A 168 -13.97 -5.02 -5.37
CA THR A 168 -14.44 -5.57 -4.08
C THR A 168 -15.95 -5.48 -3.94
N LYS A 169 -16.64 -4.75 -4.84
CA LYS A 169 -18.08 -4.57 -4.80
C LYS A 169 -18.79 -5.72 -5.53
N THR A 170 -20.01 -6.02 -5.14
CA THR A 170 -20.82 -7.02 -5.82
C THR A 170 -21.17 -6.57 -7.25
N PRO A 171 -20.97 -7.40 -8.29
CA PRO A 171 -21.25 -7.03 -9.68
C PRO A 171 -22.68 -6.52 -9.90
N SER A 172 -23.68 -7.09 -9.18
CA SER A 172 -25.08 -6.70 -9.28
C SER A 172 -25.39 -5.30 -8.76
N SER A 173 -24.48 -4.70 -7.98
CA SER A 173 -24.59 -3.33 -7.47
C SER A 173 -23.99 -2.28 -8.41
N LEU A 174 -23.33 -2.70 -9.48
CA LEU A 174 -22.57 -1.84 -10.38
C LEU A 174 -23.26 -1.67 -11.73
N LYS A 175 -23.03 -0.53 -12.35
CA LYS A 175 -23.49 -0.17 -13.69
C LYS A 175 -22.32 -0.11 -14.67
N ASP A 176 -22.62 -0.12 -15.96
CA ASP A 176 -21.62 -0.01 -17.01
C ASP A 176 -20.74 1.24 -16.87
N GLU A 177 -21.35 2.35 -16.44
CA GLU A 177 -20.65 3.61 -16.23
C GLU A 177 -19.58 3.50 -15.12
N ASP A 178 -19.82 2.70 -14.07
CA ASP A 178 -18.87 2.48 -12.98
C ASP A 178 -17.63 1.76 -13.52
N TYR A 179 -17.82 0.73 -14.35
CA TYR A 179 -16.71 -0.01 -14.97
C TYR A 179 -15.91 0.86 -15.94
N LYS A 180 -16.57 1.68 -16.75
CA LYS A 180 -15.90 2.60 -17.68
C LYS A 180 -15.11 3.68 -16.93
N SER A 181 -15.70 4.27 -15.88
CA SER A 181 -15.04 5.25 -15.03
C SER A 181 -13.82 4.65 -14.34
N PHE A 182 -13.93 3.42 -13.85
CA PHE A 182 -12.80 2.72 -13.23
C PHE A 182 -11.69 2.43 -14.25
N TYR A 183 -12.04 2.02 -15.47
CA TYR A 183 -11.07 1.85 -16.56
C TYR A 183 -10.31 3.14 -16.86
N GLN A 184 -11.00 4.27 -16.94
CA GLN A 184 -10.39 5.59 -17.14
C GLN A 184 -9.48 5.99 -15.96
N THR A 185 -9.81 5.58 -14.73
CA THR A 185 -8.98 5.81 -13.55
C THR A 185 -7.67 5.00 -13.61
N LEU A 186 -7.71 3.79 -14.18
CA LEU A 186 -6.52 2.95 -14.37
C LEU A 186 -5.69 3.39 -15.57
N TYR A 187 -6.36 3.77 -16.67
CA TYR A 187 -5.76 4.05 -17.98
C TYR A 187 -6.29 5.35 -18.59
N PRO A 188 -5.92 6.53 -18.04
CA PRO A 188 -6.54 7.81 -18.41
C PRO A 188 -6.39 8.19 -19.90
N MET A 189 -5.41 7.62 -20.61
CA MET A 189 -5.13 7.94 -22.01
C MET A 189 -5.62 6.86 -22.99
N GLN A 190 -6.40 5.91 -22.51
CA GLN A 190 -6.92 4.83 -23.36
C GLN A 190 -8.38 5.11 -23.74
N ASP A 191 -8.78 4.64 -24.94
CA ASP A 191 -10.18 4.63 -25.35
C ASP A 191 -10.99 3.69 -24.44
N GLU A 192 -12.32 3.88 -24.42
CA GLU A 192 -13.21 3.00 -23.67
C GLU A 192 -13.02 1.52 -24.08
N PRO A 193 -13.07 0.59 -23.12
CA PRO A 193 -12.92 -0.84 -23.40
C PRO A 193 -14.11 -1.35 -24.22
N LEU A 194 -13.93 -2.46 -24.92
CA LEU A 194 -15.00 -3.13 -25.68
C LEU A 194 -16.02 -3.77 -24.73
N PHE A 195 -15.52 -4.49 -23.72
CA PHE A 195 -16.28 -5.12 -22.65
C PHE A 195 -15.32 -5.46 -21.50
N TRP A 196 -15.88 -5.99 -20.41
CA TRP A 196 -15.12 -6.38 -19.21
C TRP A 196 -15.69 -7.64 -18.59
N ILE A 197 -14.88 -8.26 -17.77
CA ILE A 197 -15.23 -9.41 -16.92
C ILE A 197 -14.93 -9.02 -15.48
N HIS A 198 -15.95 -9.08 -14.63
CA HIS A 198 -15.77 -8.92 -13.17
C HIS A 198 -15.55 -10.32 -12.58
N LEU A 199 -14.35 -10.54 -12.05
CA LEU A 199 -13.94 -11.80 -11.46
C LEU A 199 -14.35 -11.82 -9.98
N ASN A 200 -14.98 -12.92 -9.59
CA ASN A 200 -15.27 -13.25 -8.19
C ASN A 200 -15.30 -14.77 -8.07
N VAL A 201 -14.14 -15.34 -7.78
CA VAL A 201 -13.92 -16.79 -7.73
C VAL A 201 -13.49 -17.15 -6.30
N ASP A 202 -14.21 -18.10 -5.69
CA ASP A 202 -13.96 -18.53 -4.31
C ASP A 202 -13.26 -19.89 -4.22
N PHE A 203 -13.22 -20.65 -5.31
CA PHE A 203 -12.62 -21.98 -5.35
C PHE A 203 -12.02 -22.29 -6.73
N PRO A 204 -10.84 -22.90 -6.84
CA PRO A 204 -9.96 -23.38 -5.75
C PRO A 204 -9.11 -22.30 -5.10
N PHE A 205 -9.18 -21.07 -5.59
CA PHE A 205 -8.45 -19.89 -5.09
C PHE A 205 -9.41 -18.72 -4.95
N HIS A 206 -9.17 -17.86 -3.96
CA HIS A 206 -9.86 -16.60 -3.87
C HIS A 206 -9.25 -15.63 -4.88
N LEU A 207 -10.03 -15.28 -5.89
CA LEU A 207 -9.60 -14.38 -6.95
C LEU A 207 -10.71 -13.36 -7.22
N THR A 208 -10.40 -12.11 -7.02
CA THR A 208 -11.26 -10.99 -7.38
C THR A 208 -10.56 -10.10 -8.40
N GLY A 209 -11.31 -9.30 -9.14
CA GLY A 209 -10.69 -8.41 -10.10
C GLY A 209 -11.64 -7.96 -11.20
N ILE A 210 -11.14 -7.11 -12.08
CA ILE A 210 -11.85 -6.71 -13.28
C ILE A 210 -10.85 -6.73 -14.44
N LEU A 211 -11.15 -7.56 -15.44
CA LEU A 211 -10.39 -7.62 -16.67
C LEU A 211 -11.14 -6.91 -17.79
N TYR A 212 -10.44 -6.07 -18.52
CA TYR A 212 -10.98 -5.29 -19.63
C TYR A 212 -10.38 -5.74 -20.96
N PHE A 213 -11.21 -5.79 -21.98
CA PHE A 213 -10.80 -5.99 -23.36
C PHE A 213 -10.64 -4.61 -24.02
N PRO A 214 -9.40 -4.14 -24.22
CA PRO A 214 -9.17 -2.81 -24.81
C PRO A 214 -9.50 -2.81 -26.30
N ARG A 215 -9.76 -1.62 -26.85
CA ARG A 215 -9.77 -1.42 -28.29
C ARG A 215 -8.33 -1.42 -28.78
N VAL A 216 -8.01 -2.37 -29.65
CA VAL A 216 -6.69 -2.41 -30.31
C VAL A 216 -6.67 -1.36 -31.42
N GLN A 217 -5.87 -0.31 -31.25
CA GLN A 217 -5.59 0.64 -32.34
C GLN A 217 -4.50 0.10 -33.24
N ASN A 218 -4.55 0.47 -34.54
CA ASN A 218 -3.61 0.01 -35.60
C ASN A 218 -2.14 0.43 -35.38
N ASN A 219 -1.81 1.12 -34.31
CA ASN A 219 -0.46 1.48 -33.98
C ASN A 219 0.23 0.30 -33.26
N LEU A 220 1.31 -0.15 -33.86
CA LEU A 220 2.10 -1.34 -33.53
C LEU A 220 2.69 -1.43 -32.12
N ASP A 221 2.47 -0.48 -31.24
CA ASP A 221 2.77 -0.60 -29.81
C ASP A 221 1.65 -1.34 -29.09
N LEU A 222 1.59 -2.64 -29.34
CA LEU A 222 0.89 -3.58 -28.47
C LEU A 222 1.54 -3.50 -27.08
N GLN A 223 1.08 -2.57 -26.26
CA GLN A 223 1.48 -2.50 -24.86
C GLN A 223 0.92 -3.74 -24.16
N ARG A 224 1.74 -4.78 -24.17
CA ARG A 224 1.49 -6.02 -23.45
C ARG A 224 1.57 -5.74 -21.94
N ASN A 225 0.87 -6.55 -21.16
CA ASN A 225 0.99 -6.57 -19.69
C ASN A 225 0.54 -5.28 -18.98
N LYS A 226 -0.73 -4.92 -19.13
CA LYS A 226 -1.36 -3.85 -18.34
C LYS A 226 -2.26 -4.37 -17.23
N ILE A 227 -2.10 -5.63 -16.84
CA ILE A 227 -2.80 -6.18 -15.68
C ILE A 227 -1.98 -5.85 -14.44
N GLN A 228 -2.61 -5.23 -13.46
CA GLN A 228 -2.02 -4.93 -12.17
C GLN A 228 -2.41 -6.01 -11.18
N LEU A 229 -1.42 -6.61 -10.53
CA LEU A 229 -1.62 -7.64 -9.52
C LEU A 229 -1.60 -7.04 -8.12
N TYR A 230 -2.60 -7.41 -7.34
CA TYR A 230 -2.75 -7.04 -5.94
C TYR A 230 -2.81 -8.28 -5.06
N CYS A 231 -2.46 -8.13 -3.81
CA CYS A 231 -2.70 -9.10 -2.74
C CYS A 231 -3.30 -8.34 -1.54
N ASN A 232 -4.56 -8.62 -1.23
CA ASN A 232 -5.32 -7.88 -0.23
C ASN A 232 -5.27 -6.35 -0.47
N GLN A 233 -5.58 -5.92 -1.70
CA GLN A 233 -5.58 -4.52 -2.15
C GLN A 233 -4.20 -3.82 -2.09
N VAL A 234 -3.13 -4.55 -1.80
CA VAL A 234 -1.75 -4.05 -1.86
C VAL A 234 -1.13 -4.38 -3.20
N PHE A 235 -0.63 -3.38 -3.90
CA PHE A 235 0.03 -3.56 -5.20
C PHE A 235 1.25 -4.48 -5.09
N VAL A 236 1.33 -5.46 -5.97
CA VAL A 236 2.45 -6.42 -6.06
C VAL A 236 3.30 -6.10 -7.29
N THR A 237 2.72 -6.20 -8.47
CA THR A 237 3.43 -6.00 -9.74
C THR A 237 2.46 -5.71 -10.88
N ASP A 238 2.96 -5.08 -11.91
CA ASP A 238 2.32 -4.94 -13.22
C ASP A 238 2.92 -5.87 -14.29
N GLN A 239 3.89 -6.70 -13.90
CA GLN A 239 4.51 -7.71 -14.74
C GLN A 239 3.95 -9.09 -14.38
N VAL A 240 2.87 -9.48 -15.05
CA VAL A 240 2.11 -10.72 -14.76
C VAL A 240 2.51 -11.88 -15.67
N GLU A 241 3.74 -11.89 -16.18
CA GLU A 241 4.25 -12.99 -17.00
C GLU A 241 4.20 -14.32 -16.22
N GLY A 242 3.62 -15.34 -16.84
CA GLY A 242 3.45 -16.67 -16.23
C GLY A 242 2.27 -16.82 -15.26
N ILE A 243 1.51 -15.75 -15.00
CA ILE A 243 0.27 -15.78 -14.20
C ILE A 243 -0.93 -15.78 -15.14
N VAL A 244 -0.86 -14.97 -16.18
CA VAL A 244 -1.91 -14.83 -17.17
C VAL A 244 -1.45 -15.59 -18.43
N PRO A 245 -2.27 -16.48 -18.99
CA PRO A 245 -1.96 -17.17 -20.25
C PRO A 245 -1.61 -16.17 -21.37
N ASP A 246 -0.67 -16.52 -22.22
CA ASP A 246 -0.14 -15.62 -23.27
C ASP A 246 -1.21 -15.00 -24.16
N PHE A 247 -2.31 -15.74 -24.43
CA PHE A 247 -3.42 -15.24 -25.25
C PHE A 247 -4.26 -14.16 -24.53
N LEU A 248 -4.12 -14.01 -23.21
CA LEU A 248 -4.78 -12.98 -22.40
C LEU A 248 -3.86 -11.77 -22.12
N THR A 249 -2.64 -11.77 -22.62
CA THR A 249 -1.66 -10.66 -22.38
C THR A 249 -2.10 -9.31 -22.94
N LEU A 250 -3.10 -9.27 -23.80
CA LEU A 250 -3.72 -8.05 -24.31
C LEU A 250 -4.76 -7.45 -23.36
N LEU A 251 -5.16 -8.17 -22.33
CA LEU A 251 -6.12 -7.66 -21.37
C LEU A 251 -5.49 -6.58 -20.49
N HIS A 252 -6.31 -5.65 -20.10
CA HIS A 252 -6.03 -4.64 -19.09
C HIS A 252 -6.82 -4.94 -17.82
N GLY A 253 -6.44 -4.37 -16.69
CA GLY A 253 -7.27 -4.45 -15.48
C GLY A 253 -6.50 -4.74 -14.22
N VAL A 254 -7.20 -5.34 -13.29
CA VAL A 254 -6.70 -5.67 -11.96
C VAL A 254 -7.06 -7.10 -11.60
N ILE A 255 -6.15 -7.77 -10.92
CA ILE A 255 -6.36 -9.06 -10.26
C ILE A 255 -5.92 -8.91 -8.82
N ASP A 256 -6.74 -9.35 -7.88
CA ASP A 256 -6.44 -9.34 -6.45
C ASP A 256 -6.70 -10.74 -5.88
N SER A 257 -5.69 -11.32 -5.23
CA SER A 257 -5.79 -12.63 -4.60
C SER A 257 -4.92 -12.72 -3.36
N PRO A 258 -5.49 -13.11 -2.21
CA PRO A 258 -4.74 -13.39 -0.99
C PRO A 258 -3.89 -14.67 -1.08
N ASP A 259 -4.25 -15.57 -2.00
CA ASP A 259 -3.63 -16.91 -2.13
C ASP A 259 -2.35 -16.90 -2.97
N ILE A 260 -1.95 -15.73 -3.49
CA ILE A 260 -0.71 -15.58 -4.26
C ILE A 260 0.49 -15.65 -3.32
N PRO A 261 1.40 -16.62 -3.52
CA PRO A 261 2.60 -16.73 -2.71
C PRO A 261 3.55 -15.59 -3.03
N LEU A 262 3.67 -14.65 -2.10
CA LEU A 262 4.59 -13.51 -2.20
C LEU A 262 5.94 -13.87 -1.60
N ASN A 263 7.02 -13.38 -2.21
CA ASN A 263 8.32 -13.36 -1.57
C ASN A 263 8.40 -12.24 -0.49
N VAL A 264 9.49 -12.20 0.25
CA VAL A 264 9.70 -11.19 1.31
C VAL A 264 9.61 -9.76 0.80
N SER A 265 10.10 -9.49 -0.41
CA SER A 265 10.06 -8.16 -1.04
C SER A 265 8.71 -7.82 -1.67
N ARG A 266 7.80 -8.81 -1.80
CA ARG A 266 6.51 -8.72 -2.51
C ARG A 266 6.60 -8.32 -3.99
N SER A 267 7.78 -8.07 -4.51
CA SER A 267 8.00 -7.60 -5.89
C SER A 267 8.11 -8.72 -6.91
N TYR A 268 8.25 -9.97 -6.45
CA TYR A 268 8.34 -11.14 -7.31
C TYR A 268 7.44 -12.25 -6.78
N LEU A 269 6.75 -12.90 -7.70
CA LEU A 269 6.05 -14.15 -7.43
C LEU A 269 7.08 -15.27 -7.25
N GLN A 270 6.91 -16.07 -6.23
CA GLN A 270 7.64 -17.34 -6.20
C GLN A 270 7.10 -18.18 -7.35
N SER A 271 7.98 -18.70 -8.21
CA SER A 271 7.62 -19.66 -9.25
C SER A 271 7.21 -20.98 -8.59
N ASP A 272 6.03 -20.99 -7.99
CA ASP A 272 5.46 -22.14 -7.31
C ASP A 272 4.44 -22.84 -8.22
N ALA A 273 4.24 -24.13 -7.97
CA ALA A 273 3.19 -24.93 -8.59
C ALA A 273 1.78 -24.32 -8.41
N ASN A 274 1.57 -23.51 -7.38
CA ASN A 274 0.30 -22.82 -7.12
C ASN A 274 0.06 -21.65 -8.08
N VAL A 275 1.09 -20.91 -8.49
CA VAL A 275 0.97 -19.85 -9.52
C VAL A 275 0.56 -20.43 -10.86
N LYS A 276 1.09 -21.62 -11.23
CA LYS A 276 0.71 -22.35 -12.44
C LYS A 276 -0.72 -22.90 -12.42
N LYS A 277 -1.35 -23.00 -11.25
CA LYS A 277 -2.75 -23.44 -11.13
C LYS A 277 -3.73 -22.26 -11.21
N ILE A 278 -3.26 -21.03 -11.05
CA ILE A 278 -4.06 -19.81 -11.21
C ILE A 278 -4.16 -19.42 -12.69
N SER A 279 -3.15 -19.73 -13.49
CA SER A 279 -3.15 -19.56 -14.94
C SER A 279 -3.87 -20.71 -15.66
#